data_f65bcdbb7fdb0296b41a8a94c670d8e2
#
_entry.id   f65bcdbb7fdb0296b41a8a94c670d8e2
#
_cell.length_a   1.000
_cell.length_b   1.000
_cell.length_c   1.000
_cell.angle_alpha   90.00
_cell.angle_beta   90.00
_cell.angle_gamma   90.00
#
_symmetry.space_group_name_H-M   'P 1'
#
loop_
_entity.id
_entity.type
_entity.pdbx_description
1 polymer ?
#
loop_
_entity_poly.entity_id
_entity_poly.type
_entity_poly.pdbx_seq_one_letter_code
_entity_poly.pdbx_strand_id
1 'polypeptide(L)'
;MDLEKFVRVFGLEYLPQPRELLPLPYFPNGIGYGAHRVPHSELPAMGSLPENMDALGGFYRHIRIGRLDESSGFLPLLDGLVEWLDYEELADAPEGWSIVADSKTHELVPNLQWQPIWVIFARLVDDSVLFADTAQPECPVFWLPTGYGTVENRTSVAPSLASFMQTLAALRELETAYENSGRGIFYDDDGCEFAKERSQEARAVVEKHLPDHTAGFCGALAVCGAR
;
A
#
# COMPACT_ATOMS: atom_id res chain seq x y z
N MET A 1 -10.67 -12.16 7.97
CA MET A 1 -9.26 -11.93 7.59
C MET A 1 -8.39 -12.76 8.52
N ASP A 2 -7.49 -13.59 7.98
CA ASP A 2 -6.55 -14.38 8.80
C ASP A 2 -5.30 -13.52 9.07
N LEU A 3 -5.44 -12.60 10.05
CA LEU A 3 -4.36 -11.73 10.50
C LEU A 3 -3.21 -12.55 11.10
N GLU A 4 -3.50 -13.67 11.77
CA GLU A 4 -2.47 -14.51 12.39
C GLU A 4 -1.53 -15.11 11.35
N LYS A 5 -2.08 -15.56 10.22
CA LYS A 5 -1.25 -16.06 9.11
C LYS A 5 -0.36 -14.96 8.56
N PHE A 6 -0.91 -13.77 8.28
CA PHE A 6 -0.16 -12.63 7.75
C PHE A 6 0.97 -12.22 8.71
N VAL A 7 0.65 -12.05 9.98
CA VAL A 7 1.61 -11.72 11.05
C VAL A 7 2.76 -12.72 11.10
N ARG A 8 2.43 -14.01 11.10
CA ARG A 8 3.45 -15.07 11.17
C ARG A 8 4.37 -15.10 9.96
N VAL A 9 3.80 -14.95 8.76
CA VAL A 9 4.54 -15.06 7.50
C VAL A 9 5.51 -13.88 7.31
N PHE A 10 5.10 -12.70 7.74
CA PHE A 10 5.92 -11.49 7.66
C PHE A 10 6.68 -11.16 8.96
N GLY A 11 6.57 -12.00 9.99
CA GLY A 11 7.30 -11.82 11.26
C GLY A 11 6.87 -10.58 12.04
N LEU A 12 5.60 -10.17 11.93
CA LEU A 12 5.06 -8.98 12.57
C LEU A 12 4.70 -9.22 14.03
N GLU A 13 4.55 -8.14 14.79
CA GLU A 13 4.05 -8.19 16.16
C GLU A 13 2.51 -8.10 16.17
N TYR A 14 1.87 -9.13 16.73
CA TYR A 14 0.44 -9.11 16.99
C TYR A 14 0.17 -8.58 18.40
N LEU A 15 -0.65 -7.53 18.49
CA LEU A 15 -1.09 -6.97 19.75
C LEU A 15 -2.34 -7.71 20.26
N PRO A 16 -2.27 -8.45 21.38
CA PRO A 16 -3.40 -9.21 21.91
C PRO A 16 -4.54 -8.30 22.37
N GLN A 17 -4.23 -7.07 22.74
CA GLN A 17 -5.21 -6.03 23.02
C GLN A 17 -5.15 -4.98 21.92
N PRO A 18 -6.30 -4.63 21.29
CA PRO A 18 -6.33 -3.64 20.25
C PRO A 18 -5.89 -2.27 20.78
N ARG A 19 -5.00 -1.61 20.07
CA ARG A 19 -4.66 -0.21 20.37
C ARG A 19 -5.80 0.71 19.94
N GLU A 20 -5.96 1.82 20.65
CA GLU A 20 -6.82 2.90 20.20
C GLU A 20 -6.16 3.60 19.01
N LEU A 21 -6.92 3.80 17.94
CA LEU A 21 -6.48 4.61 16.79
C LEU A 21 -7.06 6.01 16.95
N LEU A 22 -6.20 6.97 17.22
CA LEU A 22 -6.61 8.37 17.30
C LEU A 22 -6.88 8.91 15.89
N PRO A 23 -7.93 9.73 15.70
CA PRO A 23 -8.16 10.41 14.44
C PRO A 23 -6.95 11.26 14.07
N LEU A 24 -6.44 11.11 12.85
CA LEU A 24 -5.33 11.88 12.31
C LEU A 24 -5.87 12.85 11.25
N PRO A 25 -5.58 14.15 11.34
CA PRO A 25 -5.88 15.08 10.26
C PRO A 25 -4.98 14.78 9.07
N TYR A 26 -5.49 14.97 7.86
CA TYR A 26 -4.63 14.89 6.68
C TYR A 26 -3.54 15.95 6.74
N PHE A 27 -2.32 15.56 6.39
CA PHE A 27 -1.12 16.39 6.38
C PHE A 27 -0.79 17.04 7.74
N PRO A 28 -0.65 16.26 8.84
CA PRO A 28 -0.35 16.80 10.16
C PRO A 28 0.96 17.60 10.18
N ASN A 29 1.89 17.29 9.30
CA ASN A 29 3.17 17.96 9.14
C ASN A 29 3.20 19.00 8.00
N GLY A 30 2.08 19.20 7.29
CA GLY A 30 2.03 20.03 6.08
C GLY A 30 2.55 19.29 4.84
N ILE A 31 2.41 19.93 3.67
CA ILE A 31 2.86 19.39 2.36
C ILE A 31 4.22 19.95 2.00
N GLY A 32 5.10 19.09 1.51
CA GLY A 32 6.38 19.49 0.92
C GLY A 32 6.18 20.09 -0.48
N TYR A 33 6.66 21.30 -0.72
CA TYR A 33 6.67 21.91 -2.04
C TYR A 33 8.07 22.46 -2.34
N GLY A 34 8.80 21.77 -3.20
CA GLY A 34 10.19 22.08 -3.48
C GLY A 34 11.06 22.08 -2.21
N ALA A 35 11.75 23.20 -1.93
CA ALA A 35 12.58 23.36 -0.72
C ALA A 35 11.79 23.84 0.51
N HIS A 36 10.49 24.08 0.37
CA HIS A 36 9.65 24.64 1.43
C HIS A 36 8.50 23.70 1.75
N ARG A 37 8.16 23.61 3.03
CA ARG A 37 6.97 22.91 3.49
C ARG A 37 5.87 23.94 3.71
N VAL A 38 4.69 23.70 3.10
CA VAL A 38 3.49 24.49 3.33
C VAL A 38 2.85 23.98 4.63
N PRO A 39 2.72 24.84 5.67
CA PRO A 39 2.12 24.43 6.95
C PRO A 39 0.68 23.99 6.77
N HIS A 40 0.23 23.06 7.60
CA HIS A 40 -1.16 22.55 7.60
C HIS A 40 -2.22 23.69 7.66
N SER A 41 -1.93 24.78 8.40
CA SER A 41 -2.84 25.93 8.53
C SER A 41 -3.08 26.70 7.22
N GLU A 42 -2.22 26.51 6.23
CA GLU A 42 -2.30 27.18 4.93
C GLU A 42 -2.85 26.24 3.83
N LEU A 43 -3.08 24.97 4.16
CA LEU A 43 -3.62 24.00 3.23
C LEU A 43 -5.15 24.12 3.13
N PRO A 44 -5.72 23.77 1.96
CA PRO A 44 -7.17 23.61 1.86
C PRO A 44 -7.67 22.58 2.89
N ALA A 45 -8.86 22.80 3.43
CA ALA A 45 -9.46 21.88 4.40
C ALA A 45 -9.74 20.52 3.72
N MET A 46 -9.00 19.50 4.10
CA MET A 46 -9.11 18.15 3.54
C MET A 46 -9.82 17.14 4.44
N GLY A 47 -10.08 17.50 5.69
CA GLY A 47 -10.66 16.58 6.67
C GLY A 47 -9.63 15.78 7.44
N SER A 48 -9.99 14.58 7.80
CA SER A 48 -9.15 13.64 8.55
C SER A 48 -9.32 12.24 7.99
N LEU A 49 -8.45 11.31 8.41
CA LEU A 49 -8.65 9.90 8.12
C LEU A 49 -10.03 9.44 8.58
N PRO A 50 -10.71 8.55 7.82
CA PRO A 50 -12.02 8.03 8.21
C PRO A 50 -11.98 7.37 9.59
N GLU A 51 -12.97 7.66 10.46
CA GLU A 51 -13.06 7.05 11.80
C GLU A 51 -13.26 5.54 11.74
N ASN A 52 -14.04 5.07 10.76
CA ASN A 52 -14.32 3.66 10.52
C ASN A 52 -13.59 3.20 9.26
N MET A 53 -12.40 2.65 9.46
CA MET A 53 -11.64 2.03 8.37
C MET A 53 -11.87 0.52 8.27
N ASP A 54 -12.87 -0.01 8.98
CA ASP A 54 -13.29 -1.42 8.97
C ASP A 54 -12.08 -2.40 8.96
N ALA A 55 -11.86 -3.11 7.86
CA ALA A 55 -10.79 -4.10 7.79
C ALA A 55 -9.39 -3.47 7.95
N LEU A 56 -9.16 -2.29 7.39
CA LEU A 56 -7.87 -1.58 7.51
C LEU A 56 -7.64 -1.09 8.94
N GLY A 57 -8.66 -0.53 9.59
CA GLY A 57 -8.60 -0.15 11.00
C GLY A 57 -8.41 -1.36 11.91
N GLY A 58 -9.05 -2.49 11.60
CA GLY A 58 -8.83 -3.75 12.28
C GLY A 58 -7.38 -4.22 12.20
N PHE A 59 -6.74 -4.06 11.03
CA PHE A 59 -5.32 -4.33 10.87
C PHE A 59 -4.50 -3.46 11.83
N TYR A 60 -4.61 -2.14 11.76
CA TYR A 60 -3.78 -1.23 12.55
C TYR A 60 -4.04 -1.29 14.06
N ARG A 61 -5.23 -1.75 14.51
CA ARG A 61 -5.49 -1.96 15.93
C ARG A 61 -4.71 -3.13 16.50
N HIS A 62 -4.47 -4.16 15.71
CA HIS A 62 -3.84 -5.41 16.16
C HIS A 62 -2.41 -5.60 15.68
N ILE A 63 -1.99 -4.88 14.65
CA ILE A 63 -0.65 -4.99 14.09
C ILE A 63 0.11 -3.69 14.37
N ARG A 64 1.26 -3.82 15.01
CA ARG A 64 2.24 -2.76 15.04
C ARG A 64 3.20 -3.00 13.90
N ILE A 65 3.29 -2.06 13.01
CA ILE A 65 4.40 -1.98 12.07
C ILE A 65 5.58 -1.48 12.91
N GLY A 66 6.40 -2.42 13.39
CA GLY A 66 7.60 -2.09 14.13
C GLY A 66 8.52 -1.30 13.21
N ARG A 67 9.11 -0.22 13.70
CA ARG A 67 10.30 0.34 13.09
C ARG A 67 11.36 -0.74 13.16
N LEU A 68 11.62 -1.43 12.06
CA LEU A 68 12.71 -2.41 11.96
C LEU A 68 14.06 -1.71 12.07
N ASP A 69 14.09 -0.43 11.75
CA ASP A 69 15.11 0.51 12.21
C ASP A 69 14.43 1.86 12.51
N GLU A 70 15.07 2.72 13.30
CA GLU A 70 14.49 3.99 13.75
C GLU A 70 14.23 5.01 12.63
N SER A 71 14.49 4.66 11.37
CA SER A 71 14.47 5.57 10.22
C SER A 71 13.29 5.39 9.27
N SER A 72 12.59 4.25 9.28
CA SER A 72 11.53 3.99 8.31
C SER A 72 10.14 3.91 8.95
N GLY A 73 9.20 4.72 8.49
CA GLY A 73 7.78 4.69 8.85
C GLY A 73 6.97 3.66 8.05
N PHE A 74 7.60 2.61 7.52
CA PHE A 74 6.95 1.59 6.72
C PHE A 74 7.50 0.19 6.97
N LEU A 75 6.73 -0.82 6.59
CA LEU A 75 7.10 -2.22 6.59
C LEU A 75 7.36 -2.69 5.15
N PRO A 76 8.60 -3.07 4.79
CA PRO A 76 8.87 -3.66 3.49
C PRO A 76 8.30 -5.08 3.42
N LEU A 77 7.51 -5.37 2.39
CA LEU A 77 6.96 -6.68 2.08
C LEU A 77 7.46 -7.13 0.71
N LEU A 78 7.63 -8.44 0.52
CA LEU A 78 8.10 -9.04 -0.73
C LEU A 78 9.38 -8.37 -1.24
N ASP A 79 10.40 -8.38 -0.40
CA ASP A 79 11.72 -7.79 -0.69
C ASP A 79 11.68 -6.28 -1.04
N GLY A 80 10.72 -5.56 -0.43
CA GLY A 80 10.55 -4.12 -0.62
C GLY A 80 9.68 -3.73 -1.82
N LEU A 81 9.09 -4.67 -2.54
CA LEU A 81 8.14 -4.36 -3.62
C LEU A 81 6.93 -3.59 -3.11
N VAL A 82 6.53 -3.84 -1.87
CA VAL A 82 5.42 -3.15 -1.18
C VAL A 82 5.95 -2.57 0.11
N GLU A 83 5.87 -1.27 0.25
CA GLU A 83 6.13 -0.54 1.48
C GLU A 83 4.80 -0.27 2.18
N TRP A 84 4.45 -1.10 3.17
CA TRP A 84 3.23 -0.90 3.95
C TRP A 84 3.45 0.19 4.99
N LEU A 85 2.65 1.25 4.93
CA LEU A 85 2.80 2.44 5.77
C LEU A 85 2.37 2.18 7.21
N ASP A 86 3.03 2.80 8.19
CA ASP A 86 2.53 2.82 9.57
C ASP A 86 1.28 3.70 9.67
N TYR A 87 0.53 3.56 10.77
CA TYR A 87 -0.74 4.27 10.96
C TYR A 87 -0.56 5.79 10.86
N GLU A 88 0.48 6.31 11.48
CA GLU A 88 0.80 7.73 11.52
C GLU A 88 1.15 8.29 10.14
N GLU A 89 1.72 7.48 9.25
CA GLU A 89 2.09 7.88 7.88
C GLU A 89 0.87 7.98 6.95
N LEU A 90 -0.25 7.34 7.30
CA LEU A 90 -1.46 7.38 6.47
C LEU A 90 -2.00 8.79 6.28
N ALA A 91 -1.76 9.67 7.24
CA ALA A 91 -2.24 11.05 7.20
C ALA A 91 -1.48 11.92 6.19
N ASP A 92 -0.21 11.64 5.95
CA ASP A 92 0.64 12.35 4.97
C ASP A 92 0.68 11.63 3.61
N ALA A 93 0.29 10.35 3.56
CA ALA A 93 0.35 9.54 2.34
C ALA A 93 -0.43 10.11 1.13
N PRO A 94 -1.56 10.82 1.30
CA PRO A 94 -2.30 11.41 0.18
C PRO A 94 -1.65 12.66 -0.44
N GLU A 95 -0.49 13.11 0.06
CA GLU A 95 0.26 14.22 -0.54
C GLU A 95 0.54 13.94 -2.03
N GLY A 96 0.27 14.93 -2.89
CA GLY A 96 0.38 14.77 -4.34
C GLY A 96 -0.78 14.03 -5.02
N TRP A 97 -1.70 13.44 -4.25
CA TRP A 97 -2.88 12.74 -4.76
C TRP A 97 -4.18 13.47 -4.45
N SER A 98 -4.41 13.82 -3.21
CA SER A 98 -5.60 14.53 -2.74
C SER A 98 -5.47 16.06 -2.80
N ILE A 99 -4.24 16.55 -2.72
CA ILE A 99 -3.90 17.95 -3.00
C ILE A 99 -2.84 17.97 -4.10
N VAL A 100 -3.08 18.77 -5.11
CA VAL A 100 -2.24 18.91 -6.29
C VAL A 100 -1.96 20.37 -6.60
N ALA A 101 -0.88 20.65 -7.30
CA ALA A 101 -0.62 22.00 -7.79
C ALA A 101 -1.49 22.28 -9.04
N ASP A 102 -2.22 23.39 -9.04
CA ASP A 102 -2.90 23.87 -10.24
C ASP A 102 -1.88 24.18 -11.33
N SER A 103 -2.12 23.69 -12.53
CA SER A 103 -1.16 23.80 -13.64
C SER A 103 -0.94 25.23 -14.14
N LYS A 104 -1.80 26.19 -13.78
CA LYS A 104 -1.74 27.59 -14.25
C LYS A 104 -1.28 28.53 -13.14
N THR A 105 -1.81 28.36 -11.94
CA THR A 105 -1.54 29.25 -10.81
C THR A 105 -0.40 28.76 -9.94
N HIS A 106 -0.05 27.48 -10.05
CA HIS A 106 0.87 26.76 -9.16
C HIS A 106 0.44 26.77 -7.68
N GLU A 107 -0.81 27.14 -7.41
CA GLU A 107 -1.38 27.07 -6.07
C GLU A 107 -1.78 25.63 -5.74
N LEU A 108 -1.67 25.25 -4.48
CA LEU A 108 -2.15 23.97 -3.98
C LEU A 108 -3.66 23.98 -3.90
N VAL A 109 -4.29 23.04 -4.61
CA VAL A 109 -5.75 22.90 -4.66
C VAL A 109 -6.17 21.46 -4.38
N PRO A 110 -7.35 21.24 -3.79
CA PRO A 110 -7.90 19.89 -3.65
C PRO A 110 -8.09 19.22 -5.02
N ASN A 111 -7.65 17.97 -5.12
CA ASN A 111 -7.99 17.13 -6.25
C ASN A 111 -9.44 16.66 -6.11
N LEU A 112 -10.35 17.23 -6.89
CA LEU A 112 -11.79 16.94 -6.82
C LEU A 112 -12.16 15.49 -7.22
N GLN A 113 -11.23 14.77 -7.83
CA GLN A 113 -11.42 13.36 -8.17
C GLN A 113 -11.04 12.43 -7.01
N TRP A 114 -10.24 12.91 -6.04
CA TRP A 114 -9.88 12.14 -4.85
C TRP A 114 -11.06 12.08 -3.89
N GLN A 115 -11.34 10.88 -3.37
CA GLN A 115 -12.39 10.71 -2.38
C GLN A 115 -11.77 10.68 -0.97
N PRO A 116 -12.29 11.45 0.01
CA PRO A 116 -11.75 11.48 1.37
C PRO A 116 -11.78 10.12 2.09
N ILE A 117 -12.60 9.19 1.61
CA ILE A 117 -12.72 7.82 2.12
C ILE A 117 -11.65 6.86 1.54
N TRP A 118 -10.84 7.31 0.60
CA TRP A 118 -9.72 6.51 0.05
C TRP A 118 -8.48 6.71 0.91
N VAL A 119 -7.98 5.61 1.46
CA VAL A 119 -6.81 5.62 2.34
C VAL A 119 -5.65 4.93 1.64
N ILE A 120 -4.60 5.68 1.34
CA ILE A 120 -3.34 5.12 0.87
C ILE A 120 -2.68 4.41 2.05
N PHE A 121 -2.44 3.12 1.93
CA PHE A 121 -1.86 2.30 2.99
C PHE A 121 -0.51 1.68 2.61
N ALA A 122 -0.15 1.75 1.34
CA ALA A 122 1.15 1.25 0.87
C ALA A 122 1.65 2.03 -0.35
N ARG A 123 2.99 2.04 -0.50
CA ARG A 123 3.70 2.52 -1.68
C ARG A 123 4.38 1.36 -2.37
N LEU A 124 4.65 1.52 -3.65
CA LEU A 124 5.41 0.56 -4.45
C LEU A 124 6.74 1.19 -4.87
N VAL A 125 7.69 0.37 -5.31
CA VAL A 125 9.06 0.82 -5.68
C VAL A 125 9.11 1.88 -6.78
N ASP A 126 8.04 2.05 -7.56
CA ASP A 126 7.92 3.05 -8.63
C ASP A 126 7.18 4.31 -8.18
N ASP A 127 7.08 4.54 -6.87
CA ASP A 127 6.30 5.62 -6.23
C ASP A 127 4.80 5.58 -6.55
N SER A 128 4.30 4.52 -7.17
CA SER A 128 2.87 4.28 -7.26
C SER A 128 2.28 3.86 -5.91
N VAL A 129 0.98 3.98 -5.76
CA VAL A 129 0.34 3.75 -4.46
C VAL A 129 -0.75 2.70 -4.51
N LEU A 130 -0.92 2.01 -3.38
CA LEU A 130 -2.08 1.18 -3.11
C LEU A 130 -3.00 1.90 -2.12
N PHE A 131 -4.26 1.99 -2.47
CA PHE A 131 -5.25 2.56 -1.57
C PHE A 131 -6.46 1.65 -1.38
N ALA A 132 -7.09 1.74 -0.23
CA ALA A 132 -8.31 1.05 0.14
C ALA A 132 -9.50 2.00 0.05
N ASP A 133 -10.62 1.53 -0.51
CA ASP A 133 -11.89 2.25 -0.46
C ASP A 133 -12.64 1.86 0.82
N THR A 134 -12.58 2.74 1.81
CA THR A 134 -13.16 2.49 3.14
C THR A 134 -14.68 2.74 3.21
N ALA A 135 -15.33 3.16 2.11
CA ALA A 135 -16.80 3.19 2.03
C ALA A 135 -17.40 1.78 2.07
N GLN A 136 -16.61 0.77 1.74
CA GLN A 136 -17.03 -0.62 1.72
C GLN A 136 -16.38 -1.38 2.86
N PRO A 137 -17.13 -2.19 3.66
CA PRO A 137 -16.60 -2.91 4.82
C PRO A 137 -15.42 -3.81 4.48
N GLU A 138 -15.41 -4.39 3.28
CA GLU A 138 -14.34 -5.24 2.79
C GLU A 138 -13.07 -4.49 2.41
N CYS A 139 -13.14 -3.17 2.26
CA CYS A 139 -12.05 -2.30 1.83
C CYS A 139 -11.37 -2.83 0.55
N PRO A 140 -12.03 -2.78 -0.63
CA PRO A 140 -11.41 -3.17 -1.88
C PRO A 140 -10.16 -2.35 -2.15
N VAL A 141 -9.15 -3.00 -2.74
CA VAL A 141 -7.82 -2.43 -2.97
C VAL A 141 -7.65 -2.04 -4.43
N PHE A 142 -7.13 -0.84 -4.61
CA PHE A 142 -6.81 -0.26 -5.91
C PHE A 142 -5.35 0.15 -5.98
N TRP A 143 -4.79 0.06 -7.15
CA TRP A 143 -3.51 0.62 -7.52
C TRP A 143 -3.71 1.90 -8.33
N LEU A 144 -2.87 2.90 -8.06
CA LEU A 144 -2.81 4.13 -8.80
C LEU A 144 -1.36 4.38 -9.21
N PRO A 145 -1.05 4.32 -10.53
CA PRO A 145 0.30 4.51 -11.01
C PRO A 145 0.79 5.94 -10.76
N THR A 146 2.11 6.10 -10.63
CA THR A 146 2.77 7.39 -10.47
C THR A 146 2.47 8.29 -11.66
N GLY A 147 2.19 9.53 -11.38
CA GLY A 147 2.08 10.59 -12.38
C GLY A 147 0.69 11.22 -12.45
N TYR A 148 0.69 12.51 -12.24
CA TYR A 148 -0.38 13.47 -12.59
C TYR A 148 -1.69 13.40 -11.81
N GLY A 149 -1.76 12.67 -10.68
CA GLY A 149 -2.93 12.69 -9.80
C GLY A 149 -4.27 12.29 -10.46
N THR A 150 -4.22 11.62 -11.61
CA THR A 150 -5.40 11.18 -12.34
C THR A 150 -5.91 9.86 -11.80
N VAL A 151 -6.89 9.93 -10.93
CA VAL A 151 -7.53 8.74 -10.34
C VAL A 151 -8.33 7.90 -11.36
N GLU A 152 -8.53 8.39 -12.57
CA GLU A 152 -9.14 7.66 -13.68
C GLU A 152 -8.33 6.41 -14.07
N ASN A 153 -7.02 6.46 -13.88
CA ASN A 153 -6.12 5.36 -14.21
C ASN A 153 -6.02 4.29 -13.10
N ARG A 154 -6.85 4.38 -12.05
CA ARG A 154 -6.84 3.37 -11.00
C ARG A 154 -7.25 2.00 -11.54
N THR A 155 -6.54 1.00 -11.08
CA THR A 155 -6.81 -0.40 -11.41
C THR A 155 -7.21 -1.16 -10.15
N SER A 156 -8.26 -1.96 -10.23
CA SER A 156 -8.65 -2.83 -9.12
C SER A 156 -7.65 -3.97 -8.98
N VAL A 157 -7.10 -4.12 -7.76
CA VAL A 157 -6.06 -5.08 -7.42
C VAL A 157 -6.62 -6.25 -6.62
N ALA A 158 -7.58 -5.98 -5.74
CA ALA A 158 -8.27 -7.01 -4.98
C ALA A 158 -9.66 -6.56 -4.57
N PRO A 159 -10.63 -7.48 -4.46
CA PRO A 159 -12.00 -7.16 -4.07
C PRO A 159 -12.11 -6.84 -2.58
N SER A 160 -11.09 -7.17 -1.78
CA SER A 160 -11.03 -6.86 -0.35
C SER A 160 -9.59 -6.76 0.15
N LEU A 161 -9.37 -6.01 1.22
CA LEU A 161 -8.08 -5.98 1.92
C LEU A 161 -7.70 -7.39 2.41
N ALA A 162 -8.67 -8.18 2.84
CA ALA A 162 -8.43 -9.54 3.30
C ALA A 162 -7.86 -10.44 2.19
N SER A 163 -8.43 -10.42 0.99
CA SER A 163 -7.93 -11.22 -0.14
C SER A 163 -6.59 -10.70 -0.64
N PHE A 164 -6.36 -9.38 -0.61
CA PHE A 164 -5.06 -8.79 -0.90
C PHE A 164 -3.98 -9.33 0.04
N MET A 165 -4.20 -9.26 1.36
CA MET A 165 -3.26 -9.74 2.38
C MET A 165 -3.02 -11.26 2.29
N GLN A 166 -4.06 -12.05 2.00
CA GLN A 166 -3.91 -13.50 1.79
C GLN A 166 -3.01 -13.81 0.60
N THR A 167 -3.13 -13.03 -0.46
CA THR A 167 -2.29 -13.19 -1.66
C THR A 167 -0.84 -12.81 -1.37
N LEU A 168 -0.60 -11.70 -0.66
CA LEU A 168 0.75 -11.32 -0.22
C LEU A 168 1.38 -12.41 0.65
N ALA A 169 0.63 -12.94 1.62
CA ALA A 169 1.12 -14.00 2.49
C ALA A 169 1.46 -15.28 1.70
N ALA A 170 0.65 -15.64 0.71
CA ALA A 170 0.94 -16.80 -0.14
C ALA A 170 2.16 -16.59 -1.04
N LEU A 171 2.39 -15.37 -1.52
CA LEU A 171 3.60 -15.01 -2.27
C LEU A 171 4.84 -15.07 -1.37
N ARG A 172 4.76 -14.59 -0.12
CA ARG A 172 5.87 -14.70 0.84
C ARG A 172 6.19 -16.16 1.20
N GLU A 173 5.17 -17.01 1.33
CA GLU A 173 5.38 -18.46 1.52
C GLU A 173 6.11 -19.08 0.32
N LEU A 174 5.75 -18.69 -0.91
CA LEU A 174 6.45 -19.11 -2.13
C LEU A 174 7.91 -18.63 -2.10
N GLU A 175 8.15 -17.37 -1.81
CA GLU A 175 9.48 -16.78 -1.67
C GLU A 175 10.34 -17.55 -0.64
N THR A 176 9.81 -17.79 0.55
CA THR A 176 10.48 -18.57 1.59
C THR A 176 10.80 -20.01 1.15
N ALA A 177 9.91 -20.64 0.38
CA ALA A 177 10.16 -21.97 -0.17
C ALA A 177 11.32 -21.96 -1.18
N TYR A 178 11.46 -20.91 -1.96
CA TYR A 178 12.61 -20.72 -2.86
C TYR A 178 13.90 -20.50 -2.09
N GLU A 179 13.92 -19.60 -1.10
CA GLU A 179 15.06 -19.34 -0.23
C GLU A 179 15.60 -20.65 0.40
N ASN A 180 14.68 -21.44 0.98
CA ASN A 180 15.01 -22.70 1.65
C ASN A 180 15.47 -23.81 0.68
N SER A 181 15.08 -23.76 -0.57
CA SER A 181 15.44 -24.79 -1.57
C SER A 181 16.81 -24.54 -2.22
N GLY A 182 17.46 -23.42 -1.92
CA GLY A 182 18.72 -23.02 -2.56
C GLY A 182 18.59 -22.66 -4.04
N ARG A 183 17.35 -22.46 -4.51
CA ARG A 183 17.06 -22.09 -5.91
C ARG A 183 17.39 -20.63 -6.23
N GLY A 184 18.08 -19.96 -5.31
CA GLY A 184 18.56 -18.59 -5.49
C GLY A 184 17.49 -17.51 -5.23
N ILE A 185 17.94 -16.29 -5.32
CA ILE A 185 17.24 -15.04 -5.04
C ILE A 185 16.07 -14.85 -6.03
N PHE A 186 15.05 -14.12 -5.60
CA PHE A 186 13.86 -13.79 -6.39
C PHE A 186 14.17 -12.88 -7.59
N TYR A 187 15.34 -12.26 -7.64
CA TYR A 187 15.79 -11.38 -8.70
C TYR A 187 16.94 -12.04 -9.47
N ASP A 188 17.10 -11.72 -10.74
CA ASP A 188 18.30 -12.03 -11.49
C ASP A 188 19.50 -11.23 -10.96
N ASP A 189 20.71 -11.54 -11.43
CA ASP A 189 21.95 -10.88 -11.02
C ASP A 189 21.95 -9.36 -11.28
N ASP A 190 21.06 -8.87 -12.15
CA ASP A 190 20.88 -7.44 -12.49
C ASP A 190 19.76 -6.78 -11.68
N GLY A 191 19.04 -7.52 -10.82
CA GLY A 191 18.03 -7.02 -9.90
C GLY A 191 16.72 -6.55 -10.54
N CYS A 192 16.49 -6.86 -11.82
CA CYS A 192 15.42 -6.24 -12.60
C CYS A 192 14.33 -7.18 -13.08
N GLU A 193 14.55 -8.49 -13.14
CA GLU A 193 13.54 -9.43 -13.61
C GLU A 193 13.43 -10.67 -12.70
N PHE A 194 12.20 -11.05 -12.42
CA PHE A 194 11.92 -12.39 -11.87
C PHE A 194 12.34 -13.45 -12.88
N ALA A 195 13.06 -14.46 -12.45
CA ALA A 195 13.27 -15.62 -13.27
C ALA A 195 11.90 -16.10 -13.81
N LYS A 196 11.81 -16.35 -15.12
CA LYS A 196 10.54 -16.65 -15.83
C LYS A 196 9.70 -17.73 -15.14
N GLU A 197 10.35 -18.71 -14.54
CA GLU A 197 9.71 -19.80 -13.79
C GLU A 197 8.99 -19.30 -12.55
N ARG A 198 9.58 -18.35 -11.83
CA ARG A 198 8.98 -17.74 -10.63
C ARG A 198 7.79 -16.87 -10.96
N SER A 199 7.92 -16.07 -12.02
CA SER A 199 6.82 -15.25 -12.49
C SER A 199 5.59 -16.11 -12.81
N GLN A 200 5.77 -17.30 -13.35
CA GLN A 200 4.68 -18.24 -13.61
C GLN A 200 4.09 -18.81 -12.32
N GLU A 201 4.94 -19.20 -11.36
CA GLU A 201 4.47 -19.70 -10.06
C GLU A 201 3.79 -18.59 -9.23
N ALA A 202 4.38 -17.39 -9.20
CA ALA A 202 3.77 -16.24 -8.56
C ALA A 202 2.40 -15.90 -9.19
N ARG A 203 2.32 -15.91 -10.53
CA ARG A 203 1.06 -15.72 -11.24
C ARG A 203 0.02 -16.77 -10.86
N ALA A 204 0.41 -18.03 -10.77
CA ALA A 204 -0.50 -19.11 -10.38
C ALA A 204 -1.01 -18.93 -8.94
N VAL A 205 -0.18 -18.40 -8.01
CA VAL A 205 -0.61 -18.04 -6.68
C VAL A 205 -1.64 -16.92 -6.74
N VAL A 206 -1.39 -15.85 -7.51
CA VAL A 206 -2.32 -14.73 -7.67
C VAL A 206 -3.63 -15.20 -8.30
N GLU A 207 -3.59 -15.97 -9.37
CA GLU A 207 -4.78 -16.52 -10.04
C GLU A 207 -5.64 -17.39 -9.11
N LYS A 208 -5.02 -18.13 -8.20
CA LYS A 208 -5.72 -18.93 -7.21
C LYS A 208 -6.50 -18.09 -6.20
N HIS A 209 -5.93 -16.97 -5.75
CA HIS A 209 -6.51 -16.12 -4.69
C HIS A 209 -7.34 -14.95 -5.24
N LEU A 210 -7.00 -14.46 -6.42
CA LEU A 210 -7.58 -13.27 -7.04
C LEU A 210 -7.87 -13.50 -8.54
N PRO A 211 -8.71 -14.50 -8.93
CA PRO A 211 -8.90 -14.88 -10.32
C PRO A 211 -9.34 -13.72 -11.21
N ASP A 212 -10.27 -12.88 -10.73
CA ASP A 212 -10.81 -11.76 -11.49
C ASP A 212 -9.94 -10.49 -11.41
N HIS A 213 -8.90 -10.48 -10.57
CA HIS A 213 -8.02 -9.34 -10.33
C HIS A 213 -6.55 -9.63 -10.66
N THR A 214 -6.25 -10.81 -11.19
CA THR A 214 -4.88 -11.25 -11.49
C THR A 214 -4.12 -10.23 -12.33
N ALA A 215 -4.73 -9.72 -13.39
CA ALA A 215 -4.08 -8.75 -14.27
C ALA A 215 -3.74 -7.45 -13.53
N GLY A 216 -4.66 -6.93 -12.71
CA GLY A 216 -4.46 -5.73 -11.92
C GLY A 216 -3.38 -5.90 -10.86
N PHE A 217 -3.42 -7.02 -10.13
CA PHE A 217 -2.42 -7.34 -9.10
C PHE A 217 -1.02 -7.51 -9.70
N CYS A 218 -0.90 -8.33 -10.75
CA CYS A 218 0.37 -8.57 -11.42
C CYS A 218 0.92 -7.30 -12.08
N GLY A 219 0.04 -6.44 -12.61
CA GLY A 219 0.44 -5.17 -13.20
C GLY A 219 0.94 -4.17 -12.17
N ALA A 220 0.32 -4.14 -10.99
CA ALA A 220 0.73 -3.25 -9.91
C ALA A 220 2.09 -3.65 -9.31
N LEU A 221 2.23 -4.91 -8.93
CA LEU A 221 3.40 -5.38 -8.16
C LEU A 221 4.53 -5.96 -9.03
N ALA A 222 4.35 -6.04 -10.33
CA ALA A 222 5.34 -6.63 -11.26
C ALA A 222 5.79 -8.08 -10.91
N VAL A 223 5.08 -8.76 -10.01
CA VAL A 223 5.46 -10.10 -9.51
C VAL A 223 5.22 -11.24 -10.50
N CYS A 224 4.55 -10.98 -11.61
CA CYS A 224 4.15 -12.00 -12.58
C CYS A 224 4.90 -11.90 -13.92
N GLY A 225 6.09 -11.32 -13.94
CA GLY A 225 6.89 -11.09 -15.14
C GLY A 225 6.70 -9.70 -15.73
N ALA A 226 7.65 -9.29 -16.58
CA ALA A 226 7.74 -7.96 -17.14
C ALA A 226 6.42 -7.45 -17.71
N ARG A 227 6.19 -6.17 -17.47
CA ARG A 227 5.16 -5.35 -18.13
C ARG A 227 5.33 -5.37 -19.65
#